data_1157b7364ae41d2e184c2f3cbc15edc1
#
_entry.id   1157b7364ae41d2e184c2f3cbc15edc1
#
_cell.length_a   1.000
_cell.length_b   1.000
_cell.length_c   1.000
_cell.angle_alpha   90.00
_cell.angle_beta   90.00
_cell.angle_gamma   90.00
#
_symmetry.space_group_name_H-M   'P 1'
#
loop_
_entity.id
_entity.type
_entity.pdbx_description
1 polymer ?
#
loop_
_entity_poly.entity_id
_entity_poly.type
_entity_poly.pdbx_seq_one_letter_code
_entity_poly.pdbx_strand_id
1 'polypeptide(L)'
;MKFSAVLDIGSSKVIAAAVTSAPKGALSVRGMGICPYRGYRLGMLPSKRELASAIAYAVELCKEESGLKIRSLCIGVPVPFTKVVVSNAMLRSGFGGAKVSEADIDRIIMLSAPKKPPEGFELMHSTPFDFVVNGNKAVSDPVGILVSSLEAKVSHIYADAAFTKLVREVLCELHLTADPFIASSVVCSSYVIPGELRASDAVIIDCGGNHCDVMHVLGDAVIDSSAIGMGGNYISNDISLVLRLPTDAGEALKRRFSLTDKKEDGYEKLFIPYEGYVRVKRSLLSDIITARLDELGRYLLENIFELLPASAINAPVYMIGGGISSIPGGTEYISDCIGRPIYDYAAHLDVGCGGERGNVAGRITALALAEFMLNEYGGGIRAVKPNNKIMVTKP
;
A
#
# COMPACT_ATOMS: atom_id res chain seq x y z
N MET A 1 19.31 -17.37 12.47
CA MET A 1 17.88 -16.98 12.36
C MET A 1 17.75 -16.21 11.06
N LYS A 2 16.86 -16.62 10.14
CA LYS A 2 16.61 -15.87 8.93
C LYS A 2 15.72 -14.67 9.28
N PHE A 3 16.06 -13.50 8.78
CA PHE A 3 15.25 -12.30 8.92
C PHE A 3 15.10 -11.63 7.55
N SER A 4 14.05 -10.87 7.39
CA SER A 4 13.84 -9.97 6.25
C SER A 4 13.87 -8.53 6.73
N ALA A 5 14.51 -7.67 5.94
CA ALA A 5 14.52 -6.24 6.18
C ALA A 5 13.87 -5.55 4.98
N VAL A 6 12.98 -4.61 5.27
CA VAL A 6 12.19 -3.90 4.27
C VAL A 6 12.30 -2.40 4.44
N LEU A 7 12.06 -1.66 3.36
CA LEU A 7 12.02 -0.21 3.34
C LEU A 7 10.76 0.25 2.62
N ASP A 8 9.90 0.92 3.35
CA ASP A 8 8.71 1.60 2.84
C ASP A 8 9.03 3.09 2.70
N ILE A 9 8.94 3.60 1.47
CA ILE A 9 9.24 5.00 1.15
C ILE A 9 7.91 5.72 0.91
N GLY A 10 7.30 6.21 2.00
CA GLY A 10 6.05 6.96 1.93
C GLY A 10 6.25 8.42 1.51
N SER A 11 5.15 9.12 1.30
CA SER A 11 5.15 10.54 0.88
C SER A 11 5.46 11.53 2.00
N SER A 12 5.55 11.08 3.26
CA SER A 12 5.82 11.96 4.41
C SER A 12 6.75 11.34 5.44
N LYS A 13 7.05 10.06 5.31
CA LYS A 13 7.96 9.31 6.19
C LYS A 13 8.57 8.13 5.46
N VAL A 14 9.73 7.70 5.95
CA VAL A 14 10.37 6.44 5.57
C VAL A 14 10.27 5.48 6.75
N ILE A 15 9.96 4.22 6.48
CA ILE A 15 9.92 3.14 7.48
C ILE A 15 10.89 2.04 7.08
N ALA A 16 11.84 1.72 7.95
CA ALA A 16 12.65 0.51 7.85
C ALA A 16 12.16 -0.49 8.89
N ALA A 17 11.91 -1.75 8.50
CA ALA A 17 11.50 -2.79 9.43
C ALA A 17 12.30 -4.06 9.23
N ALA A 18 12.70 -4.69 10.33
CA ALA A 18 13.34 -5.99 10.36
C ALA A 18 12.41 -7.00 11.06
N VAL A 19 12.12 -8.10 10.40
CA VAL A 19 11.13 -9.08 10.85
C VAL A 19 11.67 -10.50 10.77
N THR A 20 11.11 -11.38 11.59
CA THR A 20 11.35 -12.83 11.58
C THR A 20 10.03 -13.57 11.63
N SER A 21 10.03 -14.83 11.22
CA SER A 21 8.89 -15.71 11.47
C SER A 21 8.80 -16.04 12.95
N ALA A 22 7.61 -15.89 13.52
CA ALA A 22 7.25 -16.41 14.84
C ALA A 22 6.62 -17.82 14.72
N PRO A 23 6.45 -18.55 15.84
CA PRO A 23 5.71 -19.82 15.85
C PRO A 23 4.31 -19.65 15.25
N LYS A 24 3.84 -20.66 14.52
CA LYS A 24 2.57 -20.68 13.78
C LYS A 24 2.49 -19.71 12.58
N GLY A 25 3.64 -19.22 12.08
CA GLY A 25 3.68 -18.40 10.89
C GLY A 25 3.36 -16.91 11.11
N ALA A 26 3.16 -16.48 12.33
CA ALA A 26 2.94 -15.08 12.63
C ALA A 26 4.20 -14.24 12.34
N LEU A 27 3.98 -12.96 12.00
CA LEU A 27 5.04 -11.98 11.83
C LEU A 27 5.57 -11.53 13.19
N SER A 28 6.89 -11.54 13.38
CA SER A 28 7.55 -10.97 14.56
C SER A 28 8.43 -9.80 14.14
N VAL A 29 8.02 -8.59 14.48
CA VAL A 29 8.81 -7.37 14.28
C VAL A 29 9.95 -7.37 15.28
N ARG A 30 11.19 -7.33 14.79
CA ARG A 30 12.42 -7.32 15.59
C ARG A 30 12.91 -5.91 15.86
N GLY A 31 12.64 -5.01 14.93
CA GLY A 31 12.95 -3.60 15.05
C GLY A 31 12.30 -2.81 13.90
N MET A 32 11.94 -1.58 14.19
CA MET A 32 11.30 -0.66 13.25
C MET A 32 11.82 0.75 13.47
N GLY A 33 12.42 1.34 12.43
CA GLY A 33 12.81 2.73 12.44
C GLY A 33 11.88 3.55 11.54
N ILE A 34 11.44 4.70 12.03
CA ILE A 34 10.55 5.62 11.32
C ILE A 34 11.21 7.00 11.30
N CYS A 35 11.34 7.57 10.12
CA CYS A 35 11.85 8.93 9.94
C CYS A 35 10.86 9.78 9.15
N PRO A 36 10.24 10.80 9.73
CA PRO A 36 9.53 11.82 8.98
C PRO A 36 10.49 12.57 8.05
N TYR A 37 10.03 12.94 6.85
CA TYR A 37 10.75 13.80 5.92
C TYR A 37 9.74 14.55 5.03
N ARG A 38 10.21 15.50 4.21
CA ARG A 38 9.30 16.26 3.33
C ARG A 38 8.63 15.41 2.24
N GLY A 39 9.24 14.27 1.94
CA GLY A 39 8.70 13.29 1.03
C GLY A 39 8.67 13.74 -0.42
N TYR A 40 7.63 13.28 -1.12
CA TYR A 40 7.38 13.60 -2.51
C TYR A 40 5.92 14.02 -2.71
N ARG A 41 5.66 14.63 -3.85
CA ARG A 41 4.30 14.93 -4.37
C ARG A 41 4.09 14.17 -5.67
N LEU A 42 2.84 14.04 -6.11
CA LEU A 42 2.53 13.39 -7.38
C LEU A 42 3.30 14.05 -8.53
N GLY A 43 3.88 13.19 -9.40
CA GLY A 43 4.69 13.63 -10.53
C GLY A 43 6.09 14.15 -10.20
N MET A 44 6.52 14.08 -8.93
CA MET A 44 7.84 14.56 -8.49
C MET A 44 8.58 13.49 -7.71
N LEU A 45 9.84 13.27 -8.05
CA LEU A 45 10.74 12.43 -7.25
C LEU A 45 11.08 13.12 -5.91
N PRO A 46 11.33 12.33 -4.84
CA PRO A 46 11.83 12.89 -3.59
C PRO A 46 13.23 13.51 -3.78
N SER A 47 13.54 14.49 -2.95
CA SER A 47 14.91 15.04 -2.89
C SER A 47 15.90 13.95 -2.48
N LYS A 48 16.93 13.71 -3.30
CA LYS A 48 17.97 12.69 -3.02
C LYS A 48 18.58 12.87 -1.64
N ARG A 49 18.92 14.10 -1.27
CA ARG A 49 19.54 14.45 0.02
C ARG A 49 18.61 14.15 1.20
N GLU A 50 17.34 14.57 1.10
CA GLU A 50 16.37 14.35 2.19
C GLU A 50 16.02 12.87 2.30
N LEU A 51 15.87 12.15 1.17
CA LEU A 51 15.63 10.72 1.15
C LEU A 51 16.80 9.95 1.77
N ALA A 52 18.05 10.28 1.42
CA ALA A 52 19.24 9.65 1.97
C ALA A 52 19.31 9.81 3.49
N SER A 53 19.08 11.04 3.99
CA SER A 53 19.06 11.31 5.43
C SER A 53 17.95 10.53 6.14
N ALA A 54 16.75 10.47 5.56
CA ALA A 54 15.62 9.77 6.14
C ALA A 54 15.84 8.25 6.18
N ILE A 55 16.37 7.67 5.09
CA ILE A 55 16.71 6.24 5.03
C ILE A 55 17.79 5.89 6.04
N ALA A 56 18.86 6.68 6.09
CA ALA A 56 19.97 6.46 7.04
C ALA A 56 19.46 6.41 8.47
N TYR A 57 18.64 7.39 8.86
CA TYR A 57 18.08 7.47 10.21
C TYR A 57 17.13 6.31 10.52
N ALA A 58 16.20 6.01 9.61
CA ALA A 58 15.24 4.91 9.81
C ALA A 58 15.93 3.55 9.91
N VAL A 59 16.94 3.30 9.05
CA VAL A 59 17.69 2.05 9.08
C VAL A 59 18.53 1.93 10.34
N GLU A 60 19.12 3.00 10.82
CA GLU A 60 19.91 2.97 12.06
C GLU A 60 19.05 2.68 13.28
N LEU A 61 17.91 3.33 13.44
CA LEU A 61 16.93 3.01 14.49
C LEU A 61 16.50 1.54 14.42
N CYS A 62 16.22 1.05 13.22
CA CYS A 62 15.83 -0.35 13.02
C CYS A 62 16.95 -1.33 13.42
N LYS A 63 18.22 -1.00 13.13
CA LYS A 63 19.38 -1.80 13.56
C LYS A 63 19.57 -1.77 15.08
N GLU A 64 19.45 -0.61 15.70
CA GLU A 64 19.56 -0.43 17.16
C GLU A 64 18.51 -1.27 17.88
N GLU A 65 17.24 -1.19 17.46
CA GLU A 65 16.15 -1.90 18.09
C GLU A 65 16.23 -3.43 17.85
N SER A 66 16.57 -3.84 16.63
CA SER A 66 16.62 -5.26 16.26
C SER A 66 17.89 -5.99 16.68
N GLY A 67 19.00 -5.29 16.84
CA GLY A 67 20.34 -5.85 17.01
C GLY A 67 20.89 -6.54 15.75
N LEU A 68 20.26 -6.34 14.58
CA LEU A 68 20.58 -7.05 13.34
C LEU A 68 21.48 -6.22 12.43
N LYS A 69 22.38 -6.91 11.70
CA LYS A 69 23.20 -6.27 10.66
C LYS A 69 22.45 -6.24 9.33
N ILE A 70 21.76 -5.14 9.06
CA ILE A 70 21.02 -4.93 7.82
C ILE A 70 21.99 -4.43 6.75
N ARG A 71 22.07 -5.16 5.62
CA ARG A 71 22.88 -4.80 4.44
C ARG A 71 22.05 -4.74 3.17
N SER A 72 20.97 -5.51 3.09
CA SER A 72 20.05 -5.53 1.97
C SER A 72 18.63 -5.28 2.47
N LEU A 73 17.85 -4.58 1.68
CA LEU A 73 16.46 -4.19 1.97
C LEU A 73 15.58 -4.52 0.77
N CYS A 74 14.43 -5.11 1.02
CA CYS A 74 13.34 -5.12 0.04
C CYS A 74 12.68 -3.74 0.03
N ILE A 75 12.49 -3.19 -1.14
CA ILE A 75 12.00 -1.83 -1.33
C ILE A 75 10.56 -1.84 -1.83
N GLY A 76 9.64 -1.20 -1.08
CA GLY A 76 8.31 -0.91 -1.56
C GLY A 76 8.31 0.23 -2.57
N VAL A 77 7.75 -0.02 -3.76
CA VAL A 77 7.54 1.03 -4.77
C VAL A 77 6.12 1.55 -4.64
N PRO A 78 5.94 2.83 -4.26
CA PRO A 78 4.63 3.43 -4.08
C PRO A 78 3.84 3.54 -5.39
N VAL A 79 2.50 3.53 -5.30
CA VAL A 79 1.60 3.64 -6.47
C VAL A 79 1.95 4.79 -7.40
N PRO A 80 2.27 6.02 -6.95
CA PRO A 80 2.63 7.12 -7.85
C PRO A 80 3.84 6.86 -8.75
N PHE A 81 4.68 5.87 -8.41
CA PHE A 81 5.84 5.44 -9.20
C PHE A 81 5.63 4.07 -9.85
N THR A 82 4.37 3.66 -10.02
CA THR A 82 4.02 2.43 -10.71
C THR A 82 3.08 2.68 -11.87
N LYS A 83 3.02 1.73 -12.80
CA LYS A 83 2.05 1.72 -13.88
C LYS A 83 1.55 0.30 -14.07
N VAL A 84 0.24 0.16 -14.10
CA VAL A 84 -0.43 -1.13 -14.36
C VAL A 84 -0.79 -1.22 -15.82
N VAL A 85 -0.51 -2.36 -16.45
CA VAL A 85 -0.92 -2.69 -17.83
C VAL A 85 -1.55 -4.07 -17.80
N VAL A 86 -2.81 -4.18 -18.15
CA VAL A 86 -3.51 -5.45 -18.28
C VAL A 86 -3.49 -5.91 -19.73
N SER A 87 -3.09 -7.16 -19.94
CA SER A 87 -3.11 -7.81 -21.24
C SER A 87 -3.68 -9.22 -21.11
N ASN A 88 -3.96 -9.88 -22.23
CA ASN A 88 -4.52 -11.22 -22.25
C ASN A 88 -3.66 -12.16 -23.12
N ALA A 89 -3.69 -13.43 -22.80
CA ALA A 89 -3.08 -14.48 -23.60
C ALA A 89 -3.94 -15.73 -23.59
N MET A 90 -3.75 -16.54 -24.63
CA MET A 90 -4.43 -17.81 -24.79
C MET A 90 -3.42 -18.90 -25.14
N LEU A 91 -3.56 -20.05 -24.49
CA LEU A 91 -2.92 -21.30 -24.88
C LEU A 91 -3.97 -22.26 -25.45
N ARG A 92 -3.59 -22.97 -26.50
CA ARG A 92 -4.39 -24.07 -27.06
C ARG A 92 -3.61 -25.38 -26.91
N SER A 93 -4.24 -26.40 -26.35
CA SER A 93 -3.72 -27.76 -26.38
C SER A 93 -4.13 -28.46 -27.67
N GLY A 94 -3.33 -29.46 -28.08
CA GLY A 94 -3.68 -30.28 -29.25
C GLY A 94 -4.95 -31.11 -29.06
N PHE A 95 -5.25 -31.94 -30.07
CA PHE A 95 -6.38 -32.88 -30.06
C PHE A 95 -6.32 -33.75 -28.78
N GLY A 96 -7.44 -33.80 -28.03
CA GLY A 96 -7.56 -34.59 -26.81
C GLY A 96 -7.42 -33.79 -25.51
N GLY A 97 -7.00 -32.55 -25.58
CA GLY A 97 -6.80 -31.68 -24.40
C GLY A 97 -5.53 -32.02 -23.62
N ALA A 98 -5.15 -31.16 -22.71
CA ALA A 98 -4.06 -31.38 -21.75
C ALA A 98 -4.45 -30.84 -20.37
N LYS A 99 -3.90 -31.44 -19.31
CA LYS A 99 -4.02 -30.85 -17.96
C LYS A 99 -3.13 -29.63 -17.84
N VAL A 100 -3.71 -28.52 -17.37
CA VAL A 100 -2.94 -27.29 -17.14
C VAL A 100 -1.86 -27.54 -16.09
N SER A 101 -0.65 -27.17 -16.42
CA SER A 101 0.51 -27.20 -15.51
C SER A 101 0.92 -25.79 -15.08
N GLU A 102 1.77 -25.71 -14.07
CA GLU A 102 2.41 -24.45 -13.65
C GLU A 102 3.22 -23.81 -14.80
N ALA A 103 3.88 -24.65 -15.64
CA ALA A 103 4.61 -24.17 -16.80
C ALA A 103 3.70 -23.54 -17.86
N ASP A 104 2.44 -23.95 -17.95
CA ASP A 104 1.45 -23.31 -18.84
C ASP A 104 1.06 -21.93 -18.33
N ILE A 105 0.98 -21.75 -17.00
CA ILE A 105 0.77 -20.44 -16.38
C ILE A 105 1.96 -19.53 -16.68
N ASP A 106 3.19 -20.00 -16.47
CA ASP A 106 4.40 -19.24 -16.79
C ASP A 106 4.43 -18.84 -18.28
N ARG A 107 3.97 -19.73 -19.16
CA ARG A 107 3.88 -19.47 -20.61
C ARG A 107 2.82 -18.43 -20.95
N ILE A 108 1.67 -18.45 -20.29
CA ILE A 108 0.62 -17.43 -20.45
C ILE A 108 1.18 -16.05 -20.05
N ILE A 109 1.87 -15.96 -18.92
CA ILE A 109 2.50 -14.72 -18.47
C ILE A 109 3.49 -14.19 -19.52
N MET A 110 4.33 -15.06 -20.07
CA MET A 110 5.29 -14.67 -21.12
C MET A 110 4.58 -14.21 -22.41
N LEU A 111 3.53 -14.91 -22.83
CA LEU A 111 2.80 -14.59 -24.05
C LEU A 111 1.99 -13.30 -23.94
N SER A 112 1.52 -12.97 -22.72
CA SER A 112 0.76 -11.75 -22.45
C SER A 112 1.64 -10.50 -22.34
N ALA A 113 2.96 -10.65 -22.19
CA ALA A 113 3.87 -9.52 -21.98
C ALA A 113 3.74 -8.50 -23.10
N PRO A 114 3.52 -7.22 -22.80
CA PRO A 114 3.41 -6.15 -23.80
C PRO A 114 4.67 -6.10 -24.68
N LYS A 115 4.49 -6.06 -25.99
CA LYS A 115 5.61 -5.99 -26.96
C LYS A 115 6.44 -4.72 -26.78
N LYS A 116 5.84 -3.65 -26.30
CA LYS A 116 6.50 -2.39 -25.95
C LYS A 116 6.11 -2.05 -24.52
N PRO A 117 7.03 -2.20 -23.55
CA PRO A 117 6.80 -1.73 -22.20
C PRO A 117 6.61 -0.21 -22.19
N PRO A 118 5.93 0.36 -21.19
CA PRO A 118 5.84 1.81 -21.03
C PRO A 118 7.23 2.45 -20.99
N GLU A 119 7.42 3.52 -21.76
CA GLU A 119 8.70 4.22 -21.80
C GLU A 119 9.06 4.80 -20.44
N GLY A 120 10.31 4.62 -20.02
CA GLY A 120 10.79 5.06 -18.70
C GLY A 120 10.39 4.15 -17.53
N PHE A 121 9.80 2.98 -17.80
CA PHE A 121 9.37 2.04 -16.76
C PHE A 121 10.03 0.67 -16.95
N GLU A 122 10.27 -0.02 -15.84
CA GLU A 122 10.81 -1.38 -15.80
C GLU A 122 9.79 -2.35 -15.19
N LEU A 123 9.65 -3.57 -15.75
CA LEU A 123 8.69 -4.57 -15.26
C LEU A 123 9.11 -5.08 -13.89
N MET A 124 8.18 -5.08 -12.93
CA MET A 124 8.38 -5.65 -11.59
C MET A 124 7.62 -6.96 -11.38
N HIS A 125 6.33 -6.96 -11.70
CA HIS A 125 5.42 -8.06 -11.42
C HIS A 125 4.56 -8.40 -12.62
N SER A 126 4.20 -9.68 -12.72
CA SER A 126 3.18 -10.16 -13.66
C SER A 126 2.31 -11.17 -12.94
N THR A 127 1.04 -10.85 -12.76
CA THR A 127 0.08 -11.66 -12.02
C THR A 127 -1.08 -12.04 -12.94
N PRO A 128 -1.24 -13.33 -13.28
CA PRO A 128 -2.37 -13.80 -14.05
C PRO A 128 -3.63 -13.84 -13.19
N PHE A 129 -4.76 -13.53 -13.79
CA PHE A 129 -6.07 -13.53 -13.16
C PHE A 129 -7.14 -13.78 -14.22
N ASP A 130 -8.42 -13.94 -13.81
CA ASP A 130 -9.58 -14.10 -14.70
C ASP A 130 -9.36 -15.19 -15.75
N PHE A 131 -9.10 -16.42 -15.25
CA PHE A 131 -8.88 -17.57 -16.12
C PHE A 131 -10.18 -18.08 -16.73
N VAL A 132 -10.15 -18.36 -18.04
CA VAL A 132 -11.27 -18.96 -18.77
C VAL A 132 -10.81 -20.25 -19.44
N VAL A 133 -11.44 -21.36 -19.07
CA VAL A 133 -11.19 -22.68 -19.66
C VAL A 133 -12.21 -23.01 -20.72
N ASN A 134 -11.72 -23.52 -21.86
CA ASN A 134 -12.55 -23.95 -23.02
C ASN A 134 -13.52 -22.87 -23.53
N GLY A 135 -13.16 -21.57 -23.35
CA GLY A 135 -13.89 -20.42 -23.87
C GLY A 135 -15.16 -20.00 -23.11
N ASN A 136 -15.59 -20.74 -22.09
CA ASN A 136 -16.88 -20.47 -21.44
C ASN A 136 -16.93 -20.70 -19.92
N LYS A 137 -15.88 -21.21 -19.31
CA LYS A 137 -15.87 -21.49 -17.88
C LYS A 137 -14.79 -20.68 -17.18
N ALA A 138 -15.19 -19.69 -16.37
CA ALA A 138 -14.28 -18.97 -15.47
C ALA A 138 -13.87 -19.86 -14.30
N VAL A 139 -12.59 -19.82 -13.94
CA VAL A 139 -12.00 -20.56 -12.81
C VAL A 139 -10.98 -19.68 -12.10
N SER A 140 -10.87 -19.83 -10.78
CA SER A 140 -9.86 -19.12 -9.97
C SER A 140 -8.49 -19.79 -10.08
N ASP A 141 -8.45 -21.11 -10.16
CA ASP A 141 -7.23 -21.92 -10.33
C ASP A 141 -7.42 -22.93 -11.43
N PRO A 142 -6.73 -22.80 -12.58
CA PRO A 142 -6.85 -23.72 -13.69
C PRO A 142 -5.93 -24.94 -13.58
N VAL A 143 -4.95 -24.97 -12.64
CA VAL A 143 -3.95 -26.03 -12.57
C VAL A 143 -4.58 -27.38 -12.28
N GLY A 144 -4.23 -28.38 -13.11
CA GLY A 144 -4.76 -29.75 -13.03
C GLY A 144 -6.07 -29.96 -13.80
N ILE A 145 -6.74 -28.92 -14.30
CA ILE A 145 -7.96 -29.03 -15.13
C ILE A 145 -7.57 -29.47 -16.54
N LEU A 146 -8.33 -30.41 -17.11
CA LEU A 146 -8.20 -30.84 -18.51
C LEU A 146 -8.85 -29.79 -19.43
N VAL A 147 -8.04 -29.18 -20.31
CA VAL A 147 -8.54 -28.12 -21.20
C VAL A 147 -8.08 -28.29 -22.63
N SER A 148 -8.88 -27.83 -23.58
CA SER A 148 -8.50 -27.63 -24.99
C SER A 148 -7.99 -26.23 -25.24
N SER A 149 -8.43 -25.24 -24.45
CA SER A 149 -7.89 -23.89 -24.42
C SER A 149 -7.90 -23.31 -23.00
N LEU A 150 -6.92 -22.49 -22.71
CA LEU A 150 -6.80 -21.72 -21.48
C LEU A 150 -6.53 -20.26 -21.86
N GLU A 151 -7.42 -19.37 -21.45
CA GLU A 151 -7.25 -17.92 -21.57
C GLU A 151 -7.03 -17.35 -20.18
N ALA A 152 -6.24 -16.29 -20.07
CA ALA A 152 -6.10 -15.52 -18.86
C ALA A 152 -5.84 -14.03 -19.18
N LYS A 153 -6.30 -13.16 -18.29
CA LYS A 153 -5.79 -11.80 -18.19
C LYS A 153 -4.57 -11.80 -17.28
N VAL A 154 -3.63 -10.90 -17.58
CA VAL A 154 -2.40 -10.75 -16.79
C VAL A 154 -2.20 -9.28 -16.48
N SER A 155 -2.06 -8.96 -15.22
CA SER A 155 -1.66 -7.65 -14.74
C SER A 155 -0.14 -7.57 -14.73
N HIS A 156 0.42 -6.62 -15.47
CA HIS A 156 1.84 -6.29 -15.48
C HIS A 156 2.05 -4.97 -14.77
N ILE A 157 2.80 -4.96 -13.69
CA ILE A 157 3.12 -3.74 -12.93
C ILE A 157 4.56 -3.35 -13.20
N TYR A 158 4.71 -2.13 -13.64
CA TYR A 158 5.99 -1.51 -13.98
C TYR A 158 6.35 -0.45 -12.95
N ALA A 159 7.65 -0.34 -12.61
CA ALA A 159 8.20 0.73 -11.79
C ALA A 159 8.76 1.86 -12.65
N ASP A 160 8.64 3.08 -12.20
CA ASP A 160 9.36 4.23 -12.75
C ASP A 160 10.87 4.02 -12.58
N ALA A 161 11.59 3.93 -13.71
CA ALA A 161 13.02 3.68 -13.73
C ALA A 161 13.84 4.82 -13.07
N ALA A 162 13.33 6.07 -13.10
CA ALA A 162 13.99 7.17 -12.42
C ALA A 162 13.88 7.06 -10.90
N PHE A 163 12.73 6.59 -10.39
CA PHE A 163 12.54 6.34 -8.97
C PHE A 163 13.45 5.19 -8.48
N THR A 164 13.43 4.05 -9.15
CA THR A 164 14.23 2.89 -8.75
C THR A 164 15.73 3.20 -8.82
N LYS A 165 16.17 3.94 -9.86
CA LYS A 165 17.54 4.43 -9.99
C LYS A 165 17.93 5.34 -8.81
N LEU A 166 17.10 6.32 -8.48
CA LEU A 166 17.32 7.22 -7.35
C LEU A 166 17.51 6.45 -6.05
N VAL A 167 16.63 5.47 -5.78
CA VAL A 167 16.69 4.68 -4.55
C VAL A 167 17.95 3.81 -4.51
N ARG A 168 18.32 3.16 -5.64
CA ARG A 168 19.59 2.40 -5.73
C ARG A 168 20.81 3.26 -5.47
N GLU A 169 20.86 4.48 -6.04
CA GLU A 169 21.96 5.42 -5.81
C GLU A 169 22.07 5.81 -4.33
N VAL A 170 20.94 6.16 -3.70
CA VAL A 170 20.90 6.53 -2.27
C VAL A 170 21.36 5.36 -1.39
N LEU A 171 20.88 4.16 -1.64
CA LEU A 171 21.27 3.00 -0.85
C LEU A 171 22.76 2.63 -1.05
N CYS A 172 23.28 2.77 -2.27
CA CYS A 172 24.70 2.57 -2.55
C CYS A 172 25.59 3.56 -1.75
N GLU A 173 25.21 4.83 -1.68
CA GLU A 173 25.91 5.83 -0.85
C GLU A 173 25.90 5.49 0.64
N LEU A 174 24.84 4.79 1.10
CA LEU A 174 24.68 4.32 2.48
C LEU A 174 25.29 2.93 2.73
N HIS A 175 26.02 2.35 1.76
CA HIS A 175 26.56 0.99 1.80
C HIS A 175 25.47 -0.10 2.02
N LEU A 176 24.28 0.14 1.48
CA LEU A 176 23.13 -0.75 1.47
C LEU A 176 22.80 -1.20 0.05
N THR A 177 22.09 -2.29 -0.09
CA THR A 177 21.59 -2.79 -1.38
C THR A 177 20.07 -2.88 -1.38
N ALA A 178 19.47 -2.62 -2.54
CA ALA A 178 18.05 -2.83 -2.80
C ALA A 178 17.87 -4.20 -3.49
N ASP A 179 17.16 -5.13 -2.85
CA ASP A 179 16.81 -6.41 -3.47
C ASP A 179 15.72 -7.14 -2.68
N PRO A 180 14.54 -7.36 -3.27
CA PRO A 180 14.03 -6.82 -4.53
C PRO A 180 13.33 -5.47 -4.39
N PHE A 181 12.91 -4.88 -5.53
CA PHE A 181 11.84 -3.87 -5.58
C PHE A 181 10.49 -4.55 -5.76
N ILE A 182 9.50 -4.16 -4.97
CA ILE A 182 8.15 -4.75 -4.98
C ILE A 182 7.11 -3.63 -4.98
N ALA A 183 6.08 -3.74 -5.81
CA ALA A 183 4.99 -2.76 -5.81
C ALA A 183 4.23 -2.81 -4.47
N SER A 184 4.14 -1.68 -3.79
CA SER A 184 3.42 -1.57 -2.52
C SER A 184 1.94 -1.98 -2.66
N SER A 185 1.33 -1.69 -3.80
CA SER A 185 -0.05 -2.09 -4.12
C SER A 185 -0.27 -3.60 -4.06
N VAL A 186 0.67 -4.40 -4.58
CA VAL A 186 0.57 -5.87 -4.59
C VAL A 186 0.65 -6.44 -3.18
N VAL A 187 1.61 -6.00 -2.39
CA VAL A 187 1.76 -6.51 -1.03
C VAL A 187 0.62 -6.06 -0.12
N CYS A 188 0.12 -4.82 -0.29
CA CYS A 188 -1.03 -4.33 0.46
C CYS A 188 -2.29 -5.13 0.11
N SER A 189 -2.54 -5.44 -1.17
CA SER A 189 -3.69 -6.25 -1.57
C SER A 189 -3.65 -7.63 -0.95
N SER A 190 -2.50 -8.29 -0.97
CA SER A 190 -2.31 -9.62 -0.38
C SER A 190 -2.44 -9.61 1.15
N TYR A 191 -2.07 -8.51 1.80
CA TYR A 191 -2.09 -8.38 3.25
C TYR A 191 -3.48 -8.00 3.79
N VAL A 192 -4.21 -7.13 3.07
CA VAL A 192 -5.45 -6.49 3.54
C VAL A 192 -6.69 -7.32 3.20
N ILE A 193 -6.74 -7.91 1.99
CA ILE A 193 -7.92 -8.65 1.55
C ILE A 193 -7.85 -10.10 2.07
N PRO A 194 -8.84 -10.56 2.87
CA PRO A 194 -8.90 -11.95 3.32
C PRO A 194 -8.92 -12.92 2.14
N GLY A 195 -8.19 -14.03 2.23
CA GLY A 195 -8.04 -15.01 1.15
C GLY A 195 -9.37 -15.52 0.59
N GLU A 196 -10.38 -15.64 1.44
CA GLU A 196 -11.74 -16.08 1.07
C GLU A 196 -12.48 -15.06 0.20
N LEU A 197 -12.13 -13.78 0.29
CA LEU A 197 -12.77 -12.67 -0.44
C LEU A 197 -12.01 -12.28 -1.72
N ARG A 198 -10.83 -12.85 -1.97
CA ARG A 198 -10.00 -12.51 -3.13
C ARG A 198 -10.56 -12.95 -4.47
N ALA A 199 -11.56 -13.86 -4.47
CA ALA A 199 -12.19 -14.32 -5.72
C ALA A 199 -13.06 -13.24 -6.41
N SER A 200 -13.27 -12.10 -5.79
CA SER A 200 -14.09 -11.00 -6.29
C SER A 200 -13.32 -9.69 -6.32
N ASP A 201 -13.89 -8.71 -7.03
CA ASP A 201 -13.36 -7.34 -7.04
C ASP A 201 -13.32 -6.73 -5.66
N ALA A 202 -12.29 -5.95 -5.38
CA ALA A 202 -12.14 -5.15 -4.17
C ALA A 202 -11.46 -3.82 -4.48
N VAL A 203 -11.69 -2.82 -3.65
CA VAL A 203 -10.99 -1.52 -3.68
C VAL A 203 -10.18 -1.37 -2.41
N ILE A 204 -8.94 -0.92 -2.56
CA ILE A 204 -8.11 -0.50 -1.43
C ILE A 204 -7.79 0.98 -1.57
N ILE A 205 -8.03 1.72 -0.51
CA ILE A 205 -7.63 3.12 -0.36
C ILE A 205 -6.45 3.16 0.62
N ASP A 206 -5.27 3.59 0.15
CA ASP A 206 -4.13 3.91 1.04
C ASP A 206 -4.05 5.42 1.21
N CYS A 207 -4.56 5.92 2.32
CA CYS A 207 -4.52 7.34 2.60
C CYS A 207 -3.27 7.73 3.38
N GLY A 208 -2.25 8.18 2.65
CA GLY A 208 -0.96 8.62 3.17
C GLY A 208 -0.94 10.08 3.65
N GLY A 209 0.27 10.64 3.77
CA GLY A 209 0.47 12.03 4.18
C GLY A 209 0.12 13.03 3.08
N ASN A 210 0.73 12.90 1.89
CA ASN A 210 0.59 13.88 0.80
C ASN A 210 -0.32 13.42 -0.34
N HIS A 211 -0.68 12.15 -0.40
CA HIS A 211 -1.58 11.59 -1.41
C HIS A 211 -2.38 10.44 -0.82
N CYS A 212 -3.45 10.09 -1.51
CA CYS A 212 -4.20 8.86 -1.32
C CYS A 212 -4.13 8.05 -2.61
N ASP A 213 -3.85 6.76 -2.48
CA ASP A 213 -3.86 5.81 -3.59
C ASP A 213 -5.17 5.04 -3.58
N VAL A 214 -5.74 4.81 -4.75
CA VAL A 214 -6.93 3.97 -4.94
C VAL A 214 -6.55 2.83 -5.87
N MET A 215 -6.77 1.60 -5.43
CA MET A 215 -6.35 0.39 -6.14
C MET A 215 -7.55 -0.51 -6.37
N HIS A 216 -7.77 -0.95 -7.60
CA HIS A 216 -8.72 -1.97 -7.96
C HIS A 216 -8.01 -3.33 -8.01
N VAL A 217 -8.53 -4.28 -7.25
CA VAL A 217 -7.95 -5.63 -7.08
C VAL A 217 -8.97 -6.67 -7.52
N LEU A 218 -8.52 -7.68 -8.25
CA LEU A 218 -9.29 -8.88 -8.56
C LEU A 218 -8.39 -10.12 -8.41
N GLY A 219 -8.78 -11.01 -7.56
CA GLY A 219 -7.90 -12.12 -7.18
C GLY A 219 -6.69 -11.61 -6.40
N ASP A 220 -5.51 -12.02 -6.84
CA ASP A 220 -4.23 -11.52 -6.32
C ASP A 220 -3.63 -10.40 -7.21
N ALA A 221 -4.37 -9.97 -8.24
CA ALA A 221 -3.90 -8.98 -9.19
C ALA A 221 -4.43 -7.58 -8.86
N VAL A 222 -3.54 -6.61 -8.82
CA VAL A 222 -3.91 -5.19 -8.93
C VAL A 222 -4.12 -4.92 -10.40
N ILE A 223 -5.35 -4.61 -10.81
CA ILE A 223 -5.71 -4.48 -12.23
C ILE A 223 -5.80 -3.05 -12.70
N ASP A 224 -5.93 -2.12 -11.77
CA ASP A 224 -5.81 -0.69 -12.03
C ASP A 224 -5.47 0.05 -10.72
N SER A 225 -4.91 1.26 -10.84
CA SER A 225 -4.62 2.11 -9.71
C SER A 225 -4.51 3.57 -10.11
N SER A 226 -4.93 4.46 -9.22
CA SER A 226 -4.78 5.90 -9.34
C SER A 226 -4.26 6.51 -8.04
N ALA A 227 -3.76 7.74 -8.12
CA ALA A 227 -3.30 8.49 -6.97
C ALA A 227 -3.91 9.90 -6.97
N ILE A 228 -4.47 10.29 -5.83
CA ILE A 228 -5.06 11.59 -5.57
C ILE A 228 -4.03 12.43 -4.83
N GLY A 229 -3.65 13.61 -5.34
CA GLY A 229 -2.63 14.50 -4.75
C GLY A 229 -3.06 15.17 -3.46
N MET A 230 -3.83 14.49 -2.62
CA MET A 230 -4.34 14.95 -1.34
C MET A 230 -4.28 13.83 -0.32
N GLY A 231 -3.79 14.14 0.89
CA GLY A 231 -3.70 13.20 2.01
C GLY A 231 -3.79 13.91 3.34
N GLY A 232 -3.51 13.21 4.43
CA GLY A 232 -3.69 13.71 5.81
C GLY A 232 -2.95 15.00 6.15
N ASN A 233 -1.81 15.29 5.47
CA ASN A 233 -1.06 16.53 5.70
C ASN A 233 -1.82 17.77 5.22
N TYR A 234 -2.74 17.64 4.26
CA TYR A 234 -3.58 18.76 3.83
C TYR A 234 -4.49 19.22 4.96
N ILE A 235 -5.08 18.28 5.72
CA ILE A 235 -5.89 18.60 6.90
C ILE A 235 -5.04 19.34 7.95
N SER A 236 -3.83 18.84 8.24
CA SER A 236 -2.92 19.46 9.20
C SER A 236 -2.49 20.87 8.78
N ASN A 237 -2.26 21.06 7.47
CA ASN A 237 -1.93 22.35 6.89
C ASN A 237 -3.12 23.32 6.96
N ASP A 238 -4.35 22.89 6.68
CA ASP A 238 -5.52 23.73 6.79
C ASP A 238 -5.73 24.21 8.23
N ILE A 239 -5.60 23.30 9.21
CA ILE A 239 -5.66 23.66 10.63
C ILE A 239 -4.59 24.71 10.96
N SER A 240 -3.37 24.50 10.50
CA SER A 240 -2.24 25.40 10.75
C SER A 240 -2.45 26.77 10.11
N LEU A 241 -2.94 26.82 8.88
CA LEU A 241 -3.20 28.06 8.15
C LEU A 241 -4.33 28.87 8.78
N VAL A 242 -5.47 28.25 9.04
CA VAL A 242 -6.66 28.92 9.58
C VAL A 242 -6.39 29.42 11.00
N LEU A 243 -5.70 28.61 11.82
CA LEU A 243 -5.43 28.96 13.22
C LEU A 243 -4.12 29.73 13.39
N ARG A 244 -3.31 29.91 12.32
CA ARG A 244 -1.99 30.56 12.33
C ARG A 244 -1.03 29.88 13.30
N LEU A 245 -1.01 28.54 13.28
CA LEU A 245 -0.19 27.71 14.15
C LEU A 245 0.93 27.03 13.33
N PRO A 246 2.01 26.58 14.00
CA PRO A 246 3.01 25.71 13.38
C PRO A 246 2.37 24.42 12.84
N THR A 247 2.93 23.85 11.77
CA THR A 247 2.40 22.62 11.11
C THR A 247 2.32 21.45 12.07
N ASP A 248 3.29 21.30 12.97
CA ASP A 248 3.29 20.22 13.98
C ASP A 248 2.14 20.38 14.98
N ALA A 249 1.74 21.62 15.28
CA ALA A 249 0.59 21.90 16.12
C ALA A 249 -0.73 21.53 15.40
N GLY A 250 -0.82 21.81 14.09
CA GLY A 250 -1.95 21.37 13.25
C GLY A 250 -2.08 19.85 13.21
N GLU A 251 -0.98 19.14 13.05
CA GLU A 251 -0.94 17.65 13.09
C GLU A 251 -1.36 17.12 14.45
N ALA A 252 -0.87 17.72 15.54
CA ALA A 252 -1.23 17.31 16.89
C ALA A 252 -2.72 17.54 17.19
N LEU A 253 -3.31 18.65 16.71
CA LEU A 253 -4.73 18.93 16.85
C LEU A 253 -5.57 17.94 16.04
N LYS A 254 -5.19 17.66 14.79
CA LYS A 254 -5.86 16.67 13.94
C LYS A 254 -5.95 15.30 14.63
N ARG A 255 -4.84 14.80 15.17
CA ARG A 255 -4.79 13.48 15.82
C ARG A 255 -5.57 13.39 17.13
N ARG A 256 -5.69 14.49 17.86
CA ARG A 256 -6.42 14.54 19.13
C ARG A 256 -7.92 14.74 18.94
N PHE A 257 -8.31 15.37 17.84
CA PHE A 257 -9.70 15.65 17.55
C PHE A 257 -10.46 14.38 17.21
N SER A 258 -11.67 14.24 17.76
CA SER A 258 -12.57 13.11 17.47
C SER A 258 -13.83 13.64 16.79
N LEU A 259 -14.13 13.12 15.61
CA LEU A 259 -15.38 13.40 14.88
C LEU A 259 -16.58 12.66 15.49
N THR A 260 -16.35 11.61 16.29
CA THR A 260 -17.43 10.86 16.96
C THR A 260 -17.85 11.45 18.29
N ASP A 261 -17.08 12.39 18.83
CA ASP A 261 -17.37 13.01 20.11
C ASP A 261 -18.40 14.15 19.93
N LYS A 262 -19.65 13.89 20.34
CA LYS A 262 -20.80 14.81 20.20
C LYS A 262 -20.71 16.08 21.05
N LYS A 263 -19.63 16.32 21.77
CA LYS A 263 -19.43 17.56 22.53
C LYS A 263 -19.00 18.68 21.59
N GLU A 264 -19.97 19.30 20.94
CA GLU A 264 -19.73 20.47 20.07
C GLU A 264 -19.23 21.70 20.86
N ASP A 265 -19.64 21.84 22.10
CA ASP A 265 -19.23 22.92 22.98
C ASP A 265 -17.97 22.55 23.76
N GLY A 266 -16.88 23.24 23.45
CA GLY A 266 -15.63 23.03 24.18
C GLY A 266 -14.41 23.55 23.43
N TYR A 267 -13.26 23.35 24.06
CA TYR A 267 -11.97 23.77 23.52
C TYR A 267 -10.98 22.61 23.57
N GLU A 268 -10.25 22.41 22.47
CA GLU A 268 -9.02 21.66 22.49
C GLU A 268 -7.89 22.56 23.06
N LYS A 269 -7.10 22.00 23.98
CA LYS A 269 -5.94 22.69 24.56
C LYS A 269 -4.69 22.03 24.05
N LEU A 270 -3.80 22.83 23.48
CA LEU A 270 -2.48 22.36 23.01
C LEU A 270 -1.39 23.27 23.60
N PHE A 271 -0.34 22.66 24.10
CA PHE A 271 0.87 23.39 24.48
C PHE A 271 1.79 23.48 23.25
N ILE A 272 2.17 24.70 22.89
CA ILE A 272 3.12 24.98 21.81
C ILE A 272 4.39 25.55 22.46
N PRO A 273 5.56 24.95 22.22
CA PRO A 273 6.81 25.49 22.72
C PRO A 273 6.98 26.95 22.32
N TYR A 274 7.39 27.78 23.26
CA TYR A 274 7.59 29.24 23.16
C TYR A 274 6.32 30.10 23.05
N GLU A 275 5.13 29.53 22.75
CA GLU A 275 3.86 30.25 22.65
C GLU A 275 2.93 29.98 23.84
N GLY A 276 3.14 28.87 24.55
CA GLY A 276 2.31 28.47 25.71
C GLY A 276 1.06 27.67 25.31
N TYR A 277 0.00 27.76 26.12
CA TYR A 277 -1.23 27.02 25.89
C TYR A 277 -2.15 27.78 24.92
N VAL A 278 -2.47 27.15 23.79
CA VAL A 278 -3.48 27.60 22.83
C VAL A 278 -4.78 26.86 23.08
N ARG A 279 -5.90 27.59 22.98
CA ARG A 279 -7.26 27.03 23.09
C ARG A 279 -7.97 27.21 21.76
N VAL A 280 -8.39 26.11 21.15
CA VAL A 280 -9.11 26.09 19.87
C VAL A 280 -10.52 25.62 20.10
N LYS A 281 -11.52 26.33 19.58
CA LYS A 281 -12.92 25.87 19.63
C LYS A 281 -13.06 24.56 18.87
N ARG A 282 -13.72 23.56 19.47
CA ARG A 282 -13.95 22.27 18.83
C ARG A 282 -14.79 22.40 17.55
N SER A 283 -15.82 23.23 17.56
CA SER A 283 -16.63 23.49 16.35
C SER A 283 -15.79 24.00 15.18
N LEU A 284 -14.91 24.99 15.41
CA LEU A 284 -14.04 25.51 14.35
C LEU A 284 -13.08 24.43 13.83
N LEU A 285 -12.53 23.60 14.71
CA LEU A 285 -11.65 22.50 14.32
C LEU A 285 -12.42 21.43 13.52
N SER A 286 -13.66 21.13 13.93
CA SER A 286 -14.57 20.28 13.19
C SER A 286 -14.79 20.80 11.77
N ASP A 287 -15.17 22.08 11.62
CA ASP A 287 -15.45 22.69 10.33
C ASP A 287 -14.23 22.62 9.38
N ILE A 288 -13.01 22.86 9.90
CA ILE A 288 -11.78 22.78 9.11
C ILE A 288 -11.55 21.35 8.63
N ILE A 289 -11.66 20.36 9.54
CA ILE A 289 -11.39 18.96 9.24
C ILE A 289 -12.41 18.39 8.26
N THR A 290 -13.71 18.62 8.53
CA THR A 290 -14.80 18.07 7.70
C THR A 290 -14.80 18.67 6.30
N ALA A 291 -14.54 19.98 6.15
CA ALA A 291 -14.44 20.61 4.84
C ALA A 291 -13.37 19.93 3.94
N ARG A 292 -12.24 19.53 4.52
CA ARG A 292 -11.19 18.81 3.77
C ARG A 292 -11.56 17.35 3.52
N LEU A 293 -12.24 16.71 4.47
CA LEU A 293 -12.72 15.33 4.30
C LEU A 293 -13.83 15.25 3.23
N ASP A 294 -14.72 16.24 3.14
CA ASP A 294 -15.74 16.31 2.10
C ASP A 294 -15.11 16.40 0.71
N GLU A 295 -14.09 17.26 0.57
CA GLU A 295 -13.37 17.39 -0.70
C GLU A 295 -12.65 16.09 -1.06
N LEU A 296 -11.97 15.47 -0.11
CA LEU A 296 -11.26 14.21 -0.33
C LEU A 296 -12.26 13.08 -0.63
N GLY A 297 -13.38 13.00 0.11
CA GLY A 297 -14.44 12.01 -0.13
C GLY A 297 -14.98 12.07 -1.55
N ARG A 298 -15.20 13.27 -2.08
CA ARG A 298 -15.62 13.47 -3.47
C ARG A 298 -14.57 12.95 -4.46
N TYR A 299 -13.28 13.27 -4.29
CA TYR A 299 -12.23 12.76 -5.17
C TYR A 299 -12.07 11.23 -5.07
N LEU A 300 -12.19 10.67 -3.87
CA LEU A 300 -12.16 9.22 -3.68
C LEU A 300 -13.31 8.55 -4.42
N LEU A 301 -14.53 9.08 -4.31
CA LEU A 301 -15.69 8.54 -4.99
C LEU A 301 -15.54 8.59 -6.52
N GLU A 302 -15.09 9.73 -7.08
CA GLU A 302 -14.81 9.90 -8.50
C GLU A 302 -13.78 8.85 -8.99
N ASN A 303 -12.67 8.71 -8.29
CA ASN A 303 -11.63 7.72 -8.63
C ASN A 303 -12.10 6.26 -8.52
N ILE A 304 -12.92 5.93 -7.53
CA ILE A 304 -13.51 4.60 -7.41
C ILE A 304 -14.40 4.29 -8.63
N PHE A 305 -15.22 5.25 -9.06
CA PHE A 305 -16.07 5.07 -10.25
C PHE A 305 -15.27 4.96 -11.54
N GLU A 306 -14.14 5.67 -11.68
CA GLU A 306 -13.28 5.57 -12.85
C GLU A 306 -12.55 4.23 -12.94
N LEU A 307 -12.12 3.68 -11.78
CA LEU A 307 -11.38 2.42 -11.73
C LEU A 307 -12.26 1.19 -11.85
N LEU A 308 -13.50 1.23 -11.36
CA LEU A 308 -14.37 0.06 -11.30
C LEU A 308 -15.26 -0.08 -12.53
N PRO A 309 -15.31 -1.27 -13.16
CA PRO A 309 -16.34 -1.55 -14.14
C PRO A 309 -17.74 -1.57 -13.47
N ALA A 310 -18.78 -1.33 -14.23
CA ALA A 310 -20.17 -1.31 -13.73
C ALA A 310 -20.56 -2.59 -12.99
N SER A 311 -20.00 -3.75 -13.37
CA SER A 311 -20.22 -5.05 -12.71
C SER A 311 -19.61 -5.12 -11.31
N ALA A 312 -18.57 -4.33 -11.02
CA ALA A 312 -17.86 -4.32 -9.75
C ALA A 312 -18.21 -3.12 -8.86
N ILE A 313 -19.27 -2.37 -9.22
CA ILE A 313 -19.64 -1.14 -8.53
C ILE A 313 -19.89 -1.34 -7.02
N ASN A 314 -20.26 -2.53 -6.58
CA ASN A 314 -20.49 -2.88 -5.17
C ASN A 314 -19.30 -3.59 -4.52
N ALA A 315 -18.12 -3.56 -5.13
CA ALA A 315 -16.92 -4.15 -4.54
C ALA A 315 -16.64 -3.60 -3.13
N PRO A 316 -16.21 -4.43 -2.17
CA PRO A 316 -15.87 -3.98 -0.83
C PRO A 316 -14.70 -2.98 -0.88
N VAL A 317 -14.75 -1.96 -0.02
CA VAL A 317 -13.73 -0.92 0.08
C VAL A 317 -12.98 -1.10 1.40
N TYR A 318 -11.66 -1.22 1.31
CA TYR A 318 -10.76 -1.29 2.44
C TYR A 318 -9.97 -0.01 2.56
N MET A 319 -9.71 0.45 3.78
CA MET A 319 -8.86 1.62 4.02
C MET A 319 -7.63 1.23 4.85
N ILE A 320 -6.48 1.72 4.40
CA ILE A 320 -5.19 1.68 5.09
C ILE A 320 -4.56 3.08 5.06
N GLY A 321 -3.39 3.20 5.64
CA GLY A 321 -2.68 4.48 5.70
C GLY A 321 -3.07 5.33 6.91
N GLY A 322 -2.16 6.15 7.38
CA GLY A 322 -2.34 6.93 8.61
C GLY A 322 -2.90 8.35 8.39
N GLY A 323 -3.23 8.73 7.16
CA GLY A 323 -3.66 10.09 6.85
C GLY A 323 -5.03 10.44 7.43
N ILE A 324 -6.00 9.54 7.29
CA ILE A 324 -7.37 9.66 7.78
C ILE A 324 -7.59 8.80 9.02
N SER A 325 -7.13 7.54 9.00
CA SER A 325 -7.34 6.59 10.12
C SER A 325 -6.70 7.06 11.44
N SER A 326 -5.84 8.09 11.41
CA SER A 326 -5.35 8.75 12.62
C SER A 326 -6.36 9.71 13.25
N ILE A 327 -7.45 10.04 12.57
CA ILE A 327 -8.53 10.90 13.06
C ILE A 327 -9.64 9.99 13.57
N PRO A 328 -9.93 9.96 14.89
CA PRO A 328 -11.06 9.19 15.39
C PRO A 328 -12.38 9.58 14.72
N GLY A 329 -13.05 8.62 14.06
CA GLY A 329 -14.23 8.85 13.24
C GLY A 329 -13.96 9.28 11.79
N GLY A 330 -12.68 9.40 11.39
CA GLY A 330 -12.32 9.85 10.05
C GLY A 330 -12.67 8.85 8.95
N THR A 331 -12.46 7.57 9.19
CA THR A 331 -12.81 6.50 8.24
C THR A 331 -14.32 6.39 8.07
N GLU A 332 -15.07 6.46 9.18
CA GLU A 332 -16.53 6.48 9.19
C GLU A 332 -17.08 7.69 8.43
N TYR A 333 -16.49 8.86 8.62
CA TYR A 333 -16.87 10.07 7.89
C TYR A 333 -16.68 9.94 6.37
N ILE A 334 -15.53 9.41 5.94
CA ILE A 334 -15.29 9.14 4.50
C ILE A 334 -16.24 8.08 3.97
N SER A 335 -16.57 7.04 4.77
CA SER A 335 -17.58 6.03 4.41
C SER A 335 -18.93 6.66 4.07
N ASP A 336 -19.36 7.64 4.90
CA ASP A 336 -20.59 8.41 4.65
C ASP A 336 -20.48 9.28 3.40
N CYS A 337 -19.33 9.96 3.19
CA CYS A 337 -19.11 10.79 2.01
C CYS A 337 -19.18 10.01 0.69
N ILE A 338 -18.60 8.78 0.66
CA ILE A 338 -18.63 7.94 -0.55
C ILE A 338 -19.90 7.09 -0.66
N GLY A 339 -20.75 7.10 0.36
CA GLY A 339 -22.00 6.33 0.41
C GLY A 339 -21.78 4.80 0.44
N ARG A 340 -20.65 4.33 0.97
CA ARG A 340 -20.27 2.92 1.01
C ARG A 340 -19.55 2.56 2.31
N PRO A 341 -19.81 1.36 2.86
CA PRO A 341 -19.04 0.86 3.99
C PRO A 341 -17.56 0.75 3.64
N ILE A 342 -16.71 1.29 4.51
CA ILE A 342 -15.26 1.14 4.43
C ILE A 342 -14.81 0.23 5.57
N TYR A 343 -14.06 -0.83 5.24
CA TYR A 343 -13.43 -1.69 6.21
C TYR A 343 -12.07 -1.08 6.60
N ASP A 344 -11.99 -0.48 7.80
CA ASP A 344 -10.73 0.02 8.35
C ASP A 344 -9.88 -1.17 8.83
N TYR A 345 -8.89 -1.54 8.03
CA TYR A 345 -8.03 -2.68 8.34
C TYR A 345 -7.21 -2.47 9.62
N ALA A 346 -6.81 -1.24 9.92
CA ALA A 346 -6.05 -0.93 11.14
C ALA A 346 -6.86 -1.16 12.42
N ALA A 347 -8.19 -1.10 12.34
CA ALA A 347 -9.06 -1.34 13.49
C ALA A 347 -8.99 -2.78 14.02
N HIS A 348 -8.57 -3.72 13.17
CA HIS A 348 -8.56 -5.15 13.46
C HIS A 348 -7.16 -5.71 13.78
N LEU A 349 -6.11 -4.89 13.65
CA LEU A 349 -4.75 -5.31 13.95
C LEU A 349 -4.48 -5.20 15.46
N ASP A 350 -4.46 -6.33 16.12
CA ASP A 350 -3.86 -6.46 17.46
C ASP A 350 -2.34 -6.61 17.29
N VAL A 351 -1.69 -5.50 16.97
CA VAL A 351 -0.23 -5.49 16.81
C VAL A 351 0.38 -5.18 18.15
N GLY A 352 1.05 -6.15 18.76
CA GLY A 352 1.81 -6.01 20.00
C GLY A 352 2.97 -4.99 19.94
N CYS A 353 2.91 -4.05 19.01
CA CYS A 353 3.81 -2.90 18.86
C CYS A 353 3.15 -1.69 19.51
N GLY A 354 3.18 -1.56 20.85
CA GLY A 354 2.57 -0.50 21.64
C GLY A 354 2.50 0.86 20.94
N GLY A 355 1.34 1.19 20.37
CA GLY A 355 1.14 2.43 19.64
C GLY A 355 -0.33 2.77 19.49
N GLU A 356 -0.63 4.06 19.41
CA GLU A 356 -1.96 4.57 19.09
C GLU A 356 -2.44 4.04 17.73
N ARG A 357 -3.76 3.82 17.58
CA ARG A 357 -4.43 3.25 16.39
C ARG A 357 -3.95 3.89 15.06
N GLY A 358 -3.79 5.20 15.00
CA GLY A 358 -3.28 5.90 13.82
C GLY A 358 -1.82 5.60 13.45
N ASN A 359 -1.01 5.15 14.42
CA ASN A 359 0.36 4.73 14.15
C ASN A 359 0.43 3.35 13.47
N VAL A 360 -0.51 2.46 13.75
CA VAL A 360 -0.57 1.12 13.13
C VAL A 360 -0.96 1.24 11.66
N ALA A 361 -2.02 1.99 11.34
CA ALA A 361 -2.48 2.20 9.96
C ALA A 361 -1.37 2.70 9.03
N GLY A 362 -0.55 3.64 9.51
CA GLY A 362 0.57 4.17 8.75
C GLY A 362 1.81 3.26 8.67
N ARG A 363 1.75 2.00 9.15
CA ARG A 363 2.83 1.01 9.09
C ARG A 363 2.43 -0.23 8.28
N ILE A 364 1.19 -0.29 7.80
CA ILE A 364 0.64 -1.47 7.12
C ILE A 364 1.48 -1.85 5.91
N THR A 365 1.86 -0.90 5.07
CA THR A 365 2.68 -1.14 3.88
C THR A 365 4.03 -1.80 4.23
N ALA A 366 4.72 -1.30 5.26
CA ALA A 366 5.97 -1.92 5.72
C ALA A 366 5.76 -3.33 6.27
N LEU A 367 4.65 -3.58 6.99
CA LEU A 367 4.31 -4.91 7.50
C LEU A 367 3.94 -5.86 6.36
N ALA A 368 3.19 -5.40 5.38
CA ALA A 368 2.82 -6.17 4.19
C ALA A 368 4.05 -6.58 3.36
N LEU A 369 4.99 -5.65 3.14
CA LEU A 369 6.28 -5.94 2.52
C LEU A 369 7.06 -7.00 3.29
N ALA A 370 7.07 -6.88 4.62
CA ALA A 370 7.80 -7.78 5.48
C ALA A 370 7.22 -9.20 5.48
N GLU A 371 5.89 -9.32 5.52
CA GLU A 371 5.20 -10.60 5.44
C GLU A 371 5.41 -11.26 4.08
N PHE A 372 5.28 -10.50 3.00
CA PHE A 372 5.54 -10.98 1.64
C PHE A 372 6.95 -11.57 1.51
N MET A 373 7.97 -10.86 2.02
CA MET A 373 9.35 -11.32 1.99
C MET A 373 9.58 -12.60 2.80
N LEU A 374 8.90 -12.78 3.92
CA LEU A 374 9.01 -14.02 4.69
C LEU A 374 8.34 -15.19 3.99
N ASN A 375 7.21 -14.98 3.33
CA ASN A 375 6.46 -16.04 2.65
C ASN A 375 7.14 -16.49 1.35
N GLU A 376 7.58 -15.54 0.53
CA GLU A 376 8.14 -15.84 -0.80
C GLU A 376 9.65 -16.19 -0.75
N TYR A 377 10.42 -15.56 0.13
CA TYR A 377 11.87 -15.69 0.18
C TYR A 377 12.38 -16.41 1.44
N GLY A 378 11.52 -16.59 2.46
CA GLY A 378 11.89 -17.17 3.76
C GLY A 378 11.93 -18.71 3.84
N GLY A 379 11.37 -19.41 2.88
CA GLY A 379 11.40 -20.87 2.73
C GLY A 379 11.11 -21.66 4.01
N GLY A 380 9.85 -21.82 4.43
CA GLY A 380 9.51 -22.69 5.54
C GLY A 380 8.10 -22.61 6.08
N ILE A 381 7.33 -21.64 5.72
CA ILE A 381 5.93 -21.55 6.15
C ILE A 381 5.05 -21.82 4.94
N ARG A 382 4.36 -22.97 4.96
CA ARG A 382 3.16 -23.15 4.15
C ARG A 382 2.06 -22.25 4.73
N ALA A 383 2.15 -20.95 4.50
CA ALA A 383 0.94 -20.16 4.34
C ALA A 383 0.20 -20.79 3.17
N VAL A 384 -1.12 -20.84 3.21
CA VAL A 384 -1.95 -21.19 2.07
C VAL A 384 -1.33 -20.47 0.88
N LYS A 385 -0.75 -21.22 -0.05
CA LYS A 385 -0.14 -20.64 -1.25
C LYS A 385 -1.20 -19.73 -1.84
N PRO A 386 -0.97 -18.41 -1.99
CA PRO A 386 -1.76 -17.68 -2.95
C PRO A 386 -1.62 -18.47 -4.24
N ASN A 387 -2.73 -18.84 -4.84
CA ASN A 387 -2.75 -19.74 -6.01
C ASN A 387 -2.13 -19.11 -7.26
N ASN A 388 -1.44 -17.97 -7.11
CA ASN A 388 -0.86 -17.25 -8.23
C ASN A 388 0.61 -16.90 -7.93
N LYS A 389 1.48 -17.38 -8.77
CA LYS A 389 2.90 -17.01 -8.76
C LYS A 389 3.03 -15.54 -9.15
N ILE A 390 3.42 -14.72 -8.19
CA ILE A 390 3.96 -13.40 -8.49
C ILE A 390 5.37 -13.63 -9.03
N MET A 391 5.55 -13.46 -10.35
CA MET A 391 6.89 -13.50 -10.93
C MET A 391 7.57 -12.17 -10.67
N VAL A 392 8.56 -12.17 -9.78
CA VAL A 392 9.47 -11.04 -9.60
C VAL A 392 10.60 -11.21 -10.61
N THR A 393 10.72 -10.29 -11.55
CA THR A 393 11.87 -10.29 -12.45
C THR A 393 13.11 -9.92 -11.65
N LYS A 394 14.09 -10.83 -11.60
CA LYS A 394 15.44 -10.45 -11.15
C LYS A 394 16.07 -9.53 -12.19
N PRO A 395 16.81 -8.50 -11.75
CA PRO A 395 17.52 -7.62 -12.67
C PRO A 395 18.54 -8.37 -13.52
#